data_458add73fcc0a9bdc5570aaae96120d6
#
_entry.id   458add73fcc0a9bdc5570aaae96120d6
#
_cell.length_a   1.000
_cell.length_b   1.000
_cell.length_c   1.000
_cell.angle_alpha   90.00
_cell.angle_beta   90.00
_cell.angle_gamma   90.00
#
_symmetry.space_group_name_H-M   'P 1'
#
loop_
_entity.id
_entity.type
_entity.pdbx_description
1 polymer ?
#
loop_
_entity_poly.entity_id
_entity_poly.type
_entity_poly.pdbx_seq_one_letter_code
_entity_poly.pdbx_strand_id
1 'polypeptide(L)'
;DVVEALENYMRTGGVEVRTNTAIARIKCENGAITSVVAQGFEFTADTYIFATGGVSHPETGSTGDGFDWLAELGHTVTAPTPTIVPLAVKEKWIHKLKGTTLADAKITFFLEGVRKFSKKGDILLTHFGLSGPTILNLAGDAADLLYEGAVTATIDMFPGKDIGILDQELVALFDSNKNKLLRNALSQLIPSSAVEEFLALVPKINPDTKVHSVTKEERRILIDLFKGLPVTISGLMGMSRAVVADGGVSLTEVDMRTMRSKKISNLLVTGDLLDITRPSGGYSLQLCWTTGYLAGKNV
;
A
#
# COMPACT_ATOMS: atom_id res chain seq x y z
N ASP A 1 4.04 -18.68 -17.60
CA ASP A 1 4.15 -17.42 -16.84
C ASP A 1 5.30 -17.49 -15.81
N VAL A 2 5.42 -16.51 -14.89
CA VAL A 2 6.54 -16.46 -13.91
C VAL A 2 6.49 -17.65 -12.93
N VAL A 3 5.31 -18.01 -12.43
CA VAL A 3 5.13 -19.13 -11.48
C VAL A 3 5.56 -20.44 -12.16
N GLU A 4 5.07 -20.69 -13.34
CA GLU A 4 5.40 -21.89 -14.13
C GLU A 4 6.91 -21.97 -14.44
N ALA A 5 7.55 -20.83 -14.72
CA ALA A 5 9.00 -20.77 -14.93
C ALA A 5 9.78 -21.16 -13.66
N LEU A 6 9.34 -20.68 -12.49
CA LEU A 6 9.95 -21.04 -11.20
C LEU A 6 9.72 -22.50 -10.83
N GLU A 7 8.52 -23.04 -11.06
CA GLU A 7 8.22 -24.45 -10.84
C GLU A 7 9.09 -25.35 -11.74
N ASN A 8 9.24 -24.98 -13.01
CA ASN A 8 10.12 -25.71 -13.93
C ASN A 8 11.59 -25.64 -13.49
N TYR A 9 12.03 -24.48 -12.99
CA TYR A 9 13.39 -24.31 -12.48
C TYR A 9 13.65 -25.21 -11.27
N MET A 10 12.74 -25.25 -10.30
CA MET A 10 12.83 -26.15 -9.14
C MET A 10 12.85 -27.62 -9.56
N ARG A 11 11.97 -28.03 -10.48
CA ARG A 11 11.90 -29.40 -10.98
C ARG A 11 13.19 -29.83 -11.68
N THR A 12 13.74 -28.96 -12.52
CA THR A 12 14.99 -29.23 -13.24
C THR A 12 16.19 -29.30 -12.27
N GLY A 13 16.14 -28.51 -11.19
CA GLY A 13 17.14 -28.53 -10.11
C GLY A 13 17.00 -29.70 -9.13
N GLY A 14 16.03 -30.59 -9.32
CA GLY A 14 15.81 -31.74 -8.42
C GLY A 14 15.27 -31.39 -7.05
N VAL A 15 14.62 -30.21 -6.92
CA VAL A 15 14.03 -29.77 -5.64
C VAL A 15 12.79 -30.61 -5.32
N GLU A 16 12.76 -31.23 -4.15
CA GLU A 16 11.57 -31.89 -3.61
C GLU A 16 10.66 -30.85 -2.96
N VAL A 17 9.44 -30.72 -3.49
CA VAL A 17 8.40 -29.81 -2.94
C VAL A 17 7.36 -30.65 -2.21
N ARG A 18 7.15 -30.37 -0.93
CA ARG A 18 6.14 -31.01 -0.08
C ARG A 18 5.05 -30.00 0.25
N THR A 19 3.91 -30.10 -0.40
CA THR A 19 2.73 -29.31 -0.12
C THR A 19 1.94 -29.88 1.05
N ASN A 20 1.05 -29.06 1.66
CA ASN A 20 0.24 -29.43 2.82
C ASN A 20 1.06 -29.94 4.02
N THR A 21 2.30 -29.46 4.15
CA THR A 21 3.26 -29.92 5.16
C THR A 21 3.61 -28.75 6.08
N ALA A 22 2.65 -28.35 6.93
CA ALA A 22 2.85 -27.27 7.90
C ALA A 22 3.89 -27.68 8.94
N ILE A 23 4.87 -26.82 9.21
CA ILE A 23 5.87 -27.00 10.27
C ILE A 23 5.18 -26.72 11.61
N ALA A 24 5.27 -27.69 12.52
CA ALA A 24 4.68 -27.60 13.86
C ALA A 24 5.71 -27.14 14.92
N ARG A 25 7.00 -27.47 14.73
CA ARG A 25 8.06 -27.18 15.70
C ARG A 25 9.42 -27.18 15.03
N ILE A 26 10.31 -26.36 15.58
CA ILE A 26 11.75 -26.37 15.26
C ILE A 26 12.49 -26.83 16.53
N LYS A 27 13.39 -27.81 16.37
CA LYS A 27 14.27 -28.28 17.42
C LYS A 27 15.64 -27.64 17.23
N CYS A 28 16.16 -27.06 18.30
CA CYS A 28 17.48 -26.40 18.28
C CYS A 28 18.27 -26.83 19.52
N GLU A 29 19.54 -27.18 19.33
CA GLU A 29 20.48 -27.52 20.40
C GLU A 29 21.84 -26.87 20.10
N ASN A 30 22.48 -26.35 21.13
CA ASN A 30 23.82 -25.76 21.05
C ASN A 30 23.96 -24.68 19.96
N GLY A 31 22.91 -23.89 19.69
CA GLY A 31 22.93 -22.83 18.68
C GLY A 31 22.86 -23.33 17.22
N ALA A 32 22.34 -24.53 17.00
CA ALA A 32 22.07 -25.08 15.68
C ALA A 32 20.70 -25.78 15.64
N ILE A 33 19.98 -25.69 14.53
CA ILE A 33 18.75 -26.45 14.30
C ILE A 33 19.13 -27.91 14.07
N THR A 34 18.53 -28.80 14.84
CA THR A 34 18.75 -30.26 14.71
C THR A 34 17.68 -30.92 13.83
N SER A 35 16.44 -30.45 13.89
CA SER A 35 15.36 -30.92 13.02
C SER A 35 14.20 -29.94 12.97
N VAL A 36 13.36 -30.07 11.94
CA VAL A 36 12.02 -29.46 11.88
C VAL A 36 10.96 -30.54 11.91
N VAL A 37 9.87 -30.33 12.62
CA VAL A 37 8.79 -31.30 12.79
C VAL A 37 7.57 -30.88 11.99
N ALA A 38 7.11 -31.73 11.10
CA ALA A 38 5.87 -31.53 10.35
C ALA A 38 5.06 -32.84 10.31
N GLN A 39 3.76 -32.78 10.55
CA GLN A 39 2.85 -33.92 10.52
C GLN A 39 3.32 -35.12 11.40
N GLY A 40 4.05 -34.86 12.49
CA GLY A 40 4.59 -35.87 13.37
C GLY A 40 5.91 -36.52 12.91
N PHE A 41 6.42 -36.14 11.75
CA PHE A 41 7.73 -36.58 11.23
C PHE A 41 8.80 -35.52 11.48
N GLU A 42 10.02 -35.97 11.70
CA GLU A 42 11.19 -35.11 11.80
C GLU A 42 11.98 -35.08 10.48
N PHE A 43 12.35 -33.87 10.06
CA PHE A 43 13.20 -33.64 8.90
C PHE A 43 14.50 -33.00 9.35
N THR A 44 15.61 -33.58 8.92
CA THR A 44 16.95 -33.09 9.21
C THR A 44 17.63 -32.58 7.95
N ALA A 45 18.45 -31.55 8.10
CA ALA A 45 19.27 -31.00 7.03
C ALA A 45 20.53 -30.37 7.62
N ASP A 46 21.57 -30.19 6.78
CA ASP A 46 22.77 -29.48 7.18
C ASP A 46 22.54 -27.98 7.34
N THR A 47 21.64 -27.43 6.53
CA THR A 47 21.32 -26.00 6.51
C THR A 47 19.82 -25.80 6.33
N TYR A 48 19.27 -24.79 7.01
CA TYR A 48 17.86 -24.41 6.98
C TYR A 48 17.74 -22.99 6.45
N ILE A 49 16.82 -22.75 5.50
CA ILE A 49 16.48 -21.42 5.00
C ILE A 49 15.04 -21.10 5.39
N PHE A 50 14.85 -20.04 6.17
CA PHE A 50 13.53 -19.53 6.48
C PHE A 50 13.12 -18.52 5.41
N ALA A 51 12.09 -18.88 4.64
CA ALA A 51 11.51 -18.08 3.56
C ALA A 51 9.99 -18.06 3.65
N THR A 52 9.44 -17.98 4.88
CA THR A 52 8.02 -18.13 5.19
C THR A 52 7.17 -16.92 4.82
N GLY A 53 7.80 -15.83 4.38
CA GLY A 53 7.12 -14.55 4.16
C GLY A 53 6.79 -13.82 5.45
N GLY A 54 6.03 -12.73 5.33
CA GLY A 54 5.59 -11.88 6.43
C GLY A 54 4.20 -12.24 6.97
N VAL A 55 3.37 -11.20 7.21
CA VAL A 55 1.98 -11.33 7.71
C VAL A 55 0.95 -10.67 6.79
N SER A 56 1.38 -10.15 5.64
CA SER A 56 0.49 -9.56 4.66
C SER A 56 -0.20 -10.66 3.86
N HIS A 57 -1.51 -10.53 3.61
CA HIS A 57 -2.31 -11.52 2.92
C HIS A 57 -2.20 -12.93 3.52
N PRO A 58 -2.59 -13.13 4.79
CA PRO A 58 -2.44 -14.41 5.49
C PRO A 58 -3.15 -15.57 4.80
N GLU A 59 -4.16 -15.30 3.97
CA GLU A 59 -4.84 -16.29 3.13
C GLU A 59 -3.92 -16.94 2.08
N THR A 60 -2.78 -16.35 1.80
CA THR A 60 -1.76 -16.91 0.88
C THR A 60 -0.70 -17.76 1.58
N GLY A 61 -0.80 -17.92 2.91
CA GLY A 61 0.14 -18.70 3.72
C GLY A 61 1.15 -17.85 4.51
N SER A 62 1.12 -16.52 4.39
CA SER A 62 1.95 -15.59 5.16
C SER A 62 1.34 -15.35 6.55
N THR A 63 1.39 -16.35 7.42
CA THR A 63 0.72 -16.39 8.73
C THR A 63 1.53 -15.75 9.85
N GLY A 64 2.83 -15.53 9.61
CA GLY A 64 3.74 -14.98 10.62
C GLY A 64 4.49 -16.02 11.45
N ASP A 65 4.24 -17.31 11.23
CA ASP A 65 4.87 -18.41 12.00
C ASP A 65 6.41 -18.28 12.03
N GLY A 66 7.02 -17.80 10.94
CA GLY A 66 8.45 -17.60 10.87
C GLY A 66 8.99 -16.57 11.87
N PHE A 67 8.20 -15.55 12.22
CA PHE A 67 8.57 -14.59 13.25
C PHE A 67 8.55 -15.22 14.64
N ASP A 68 7.54 -16.02 14.93
CA ASP A 68 7.42 -16.73 16.20
C ASP A 68 8.60 -17.70 16.38
N TRP A 69 8.92 -18.50 15.37
CA TRP A 69 10.06 -19.42 15.43
C TRP A 69 11.40 -18.67 15.59
N LEU A 70 11.60 -17.54 14.90
CA LEU A 70 12.82 -16.76 15.02
C LEU A 70 12.94 -16.12 16.42
N ALA A 71 11.83 -15.70 17.03
CA ALA A 71 11.79 -15.22 18.40
C ALA A 71 12.12 -16.36 19.41
N GLU A 72 11.56 -17.57 19.23
CA GLU A 72 11.86 -18.75 20.03
C GLU A 72 13.33 -19.16 19.90
N LEU A 73 13.94 -18.99 18.72
CA LEU A 73 15.38 -19.22 18.49
C LEU A 73 16.25 -18.08 19.02
N GLY A 74 15.69 -17.10 19.71
CA GLY A 74 16.38 -16.02 20.39
C GLY A 74 16.68 -14.78 19.54
N HIS A 75 16.13 -14.66 18.34
CA HIS A 75 16.24 -13.45 17.54
C HIS A 75 15.37 -12.31 18.08
N THR A 76 15.84 -11.08 17.89
CA THR A 76 15.04 -9.88 18.13
C THR A 76 14.12 -9.66 16.95
N VAL A 77 12.83 -9.76 17.18
CA VAL A 77 11.79 -9.57 16.14
C VAL A 77 10.97 -8.33 16.46
N THR A 78 11.00 -7.33 15.58
CA THR A 78 10.11 -6.18 15.62
C THR A 78 8.73 -6.63 15.17
N ALA A 79 7.70 -6.34 15.97
CA ALA A 79 6.32 -6.73 15.64
C ALA A 79 5.89 -6.14 14.28
N PRO A 80 5.36 -6.97 13.37
CA PRO A 80 4.96 -6.49 12.05
C PRO A 80 3.79 -5.51 12.12
N THR A 81 3.91 -4.39 11.38
CA THR A 81 2.86 -3.38 11.21
C THR A 81 2.53 -3.17 9.73
N PRO A 82 1.26 -2.95 9.36
CA PRO A 82 0.89 -2.73 7.96
C PRO A 82 1.39 -1.35 7.51
N THR A 83 2.28 -1.29 6.53
CA THR A 83 2.89 -0.04 6.06
C THR A 83 2.50 0.38 4.67
N ILE A 84 2.44 -0.54 3.73
CA ILE A 84 1.97 -0.26 2.36
C ILE A 84 0.51 -0.73 2.27
N VAL A 85 -0.38 0.10 2.77
CA VAL A 85 -1.79 -0.25 2.96
C VAL A 85 -2.70 0.92 2.54
N PRO A 86 -3.88 0.66 1.96
CA PRO A 86 -4.84 1.71 1.65
C PRO A 86 -5.35 2.42 2.91
N LEU A 87 -5.77 3.68 2.74
CA LEU A 87 -6.39 4.48 3.78
C LEU A 87 -7.91 4.35 3.72
N ALA A 88 -8.52 4.03 4.86
CA ALA A 88 -9.96 4.07 5.03
C ALA A 88 -10.43 5.52 5.24
N VAL A 89 -11.57 5.88 4.63
CA VAL A 89 -12.15 7.23 4.71
C VAL A 89 -13.62 7.19 5.07
N LYS A 90 -14.16 8.33 5.56
CA LYS A 90 -15.57 8.44 5.93
C LYS A 90 -16.48 8.85 4.76
N GLU A 91 -15.95 9.45 3.73
CA GLU A 91 -16.67 10.09 2.64
C GLU A 91 -17.32 9.10 1.70
N LYS A 92 -18.66 9.07 1.67
CA LYS A 92 -19.44 8.16 0.81
C LYS A 92 -19.23 8.40 -0.68
N TRP A 93 -18.92 9.64 -1.09
CA TRP A 93 -18.66 9.96 -2.49
C TRP A 93 -17.41 9.23 -3.03
N ILE A 94 -16.39 9.04 -2.20
CA ILE A 94 -15.19 8.26 -2.56
C ILE A 94 -15.57 6.80 -2.82
N HIS A 95 -16.38 6.20 -1.96
CA HIS A 95 -16.80 4.81 -2.08
C HIS A 95 -17.61 4.55 -3.37
N LYS A 96 -18.41 5.52 -3.81
CA LYS A 96 -19.19 5.44 -5.06
C LYS A 96 -18.30 5.53 -6.31
N LEU A 97 -17.15 6.20 -6.21
CA LEU A 97 -16.20 6.41 -7.30
C LEU A 97 -15.12 5.32 -7.39
N LYS A 98 -15.40 4.12 -6.89
CA LYS A 98 -14.45 3.00 -6.93
C LYS A 98 -13.90 2.76 -8.34
N GLY A 99 -12.56 2.64 -8.43
CA GLY A 99 -11.86 2.42 -9.71
C GLY A 99 -11.50 3.71 -10.45
N THR A 100 -11.94 4.88 -9.97
CA THR A 100 -11.56 6.17 -10.56
C THR A 100 -10.18 6.57 -10.04
N THR A 101 -9.28 6.92 -10.96
CA THR A 101 -7.96 7.49 -10.64
C THR A 101 -7.98 9.00 -10.83
N LEU A 102 -7.58 9.73 -9.79
CA LEU A 102 -7.26 11.15 -9.87
C LEU A 102 -5.76 11.24 -10.21
N ALA A 103 -5.47 11.46 -11.50
CA ALA A 103 -4.10 11.50 -11.99
C ALA A 103 -3.39 12.80 -11.57
N ASP A 104 -2.11 12.70 -11.23
CA ASP A 104 -1.23 13.83 -10.89
C ASP A 104 -1.81 14.79 -9.83
N ALA A 105 -2.72 14.29 -8.97
CA ALA A 105 -3.36 15.05 -7.91
C ALA A 105 -2.40 15.27 -6.72
N LYS A 106 -2.70 16.27 -5.87
CA LYS A 106 -1.95 16.53 -4.65
C LYS A 106 -2.85 16.31 -3.44
N ILE A 107 -2.44 15.39 -2.56
CA ILE A 107 -3.08 15.21 -1.26
C ILE A 107 -2.30 15.96 -0.18
N THR A 108 -3.01 16.66 0.70
CA THR A 108 -2.42 17.37 1.85
C THR A 108 -3.10 16.88 3.11
N PHE A 109 -2.31 16.42 4.08
CA PHE A 109 -2.78 15.90 5.36
C PHE A 109 -2.73 16.96 6.47
N PHE A 110 -3.72 16.89 7.35
CA PHE A 110 -3.87 17.79 8.50
C PHE A 110 -4.15 16.96 9.75
N LEU A 111 -3.50 17.30 10.84
CA LEU A 111 -3.81 16.81 12.18
C LEU A 111 -4.50 17.94 12.94
N GLU A 112 -5.74 17.72 13.37
CA GLU A 112 -6.56 18.71 14.08
C GLU A 112 -6.60 20.09 13.39
N GLY A 113 -6.67 20.07 12.04
CA GLY A 113 -6.68 21.27 11.21
C GLY A 113 -5.32 21.90 10.92
N VAL A 114 -4.23 21.41 11.55
CA VAL A 114 -2.88 21.89 11.29
C VAL A 114 -2.25 21.06 10.16
N ARG A 115 -1.79 21.75 9.10
CA ARG A 115 -1.11 21.11 7.97
C ARG A 115 0.17 20.41 8.43
N LYS A 116 0.33 19.13 8.04
CA LYS A 116 1.51 18.31 8.34
C LYS A 116 2.38 18.11 7.10
N PHE A 117 1.88 17.37 6.12
CA PHE A 117 2.62 17.09 4.89
C PHE A 117 1.71 17.04 3.66
N SER A 118 2.33 16.98 2.48
CA SER A 118 1.60 16.78 1.22
C SER A 118 2.43 15.99 0.22
N LYS A 119 1.75 15.27 -0.66
CA LYS A 119 2.38 14.50 -1.74
C LYS A 119 1.59 14.66 -3.01
N LYS A 120 2.30 14.69 -4.15
CA LYS A 120 1.72 14.72 -5.49
C LYS A 120 1.90 13.36 -6.15
N GLY A 121 0.88 12.92 -6.90
CA GLY A 121 0.86 11.70 -7.69
C GLY A 121 -0.54 11.13 -7.86
N ASP A 122 -0.64 9.93 -8.40
CA ASP A 122 -1.91 9.29 -8.69
C ASP A 122 -2.58 8.77 -7.42
N ILE A 123 -3.88 9.05 -7.30
CA ILE A 123 -4.73 8.63 -6.18
C ILE A 123 -5.86 7.78 -6.74
N LEU A 124 -5.94 6.52 -6.34
CA LEU A 124 -7.02 5.60 -6.71
C LEU A 124 -8.13 5.65 -5.66
N LEU A 125 -9.35 5.97 -6.10
CA LEU A 125 -10.55 5.90 -5.27
C LEU A 125 -11.09 4.47 -5.25
N THR A 126 -11.39 3.95 -4.05
CA THR A 126 -11.87 2.57 -3.86
C THR A 126 -13.16 2.53 -3.05
N HIS A 127 -13.78 1.37 -2.96
CA HIS A 127 -15.01 1.18 -2.17
C HIS A 127 -14.79 1.27 -0.64
N PHE A 128 -13.56 1.40 -0.18
CA PHE A 128 -13.21 1.55 1.24
C PHE A 128 -12.46 2.87 1.52
N GLY A 129 -11.98 3.56 0.50
CA GLY A 129 -11.23 4.79 0.67
C GLY A 129 -10.21 5.06 -0.43
N LEU A 130 -9.00 5.46 -0.04
CA LEU A 130 -7.92 5.86 -0.94
C LEU A 130 -6.85 4.78 -1.06
N SER A 131 -6.33 4.61 -2.28
CA SER A 131 -5.25 3.68 -2.62
C SER A 131 -4.38 4.26 -3.74
N GLY A 132 -3.58 3.43 -4.39
CA GLY A 132 -2.62 3.82 -5.42
C GLY A 132 -1.23 4.11 -4.84
N PRO A 133 -0.18 4.14 -5.69
CA PRO A 133 1.21 4.22 -5.22
C PRO A 133 1.47 5.40 -4.29
N THR A 134 0.87 6.56 -4.57
CA THR A 134 1.01 7.76 -3.74
C THR A 134 0.49 7.54 -2.31
N ILE A 135 -0.71 6.97 -2.18
CA ILE A 135 -1.36 6.74 -0.89
C ILE A 135 -0.67 5.62 -0.13
N LEU A 136 -0.35 4.53 -0.81
CA LEU A 136 0.31 3.37 -0.22
C LEU A 136 1.65 3.74 0.43
N ASN A 137 2.43 4.61 -0.23
CA ASN A 137 3.71 5.10 0.31
C ASN A 137 3.57 6.13 1.44
N LEU A 138 2.39 6.67 1.68
CA LEU A 138 2.10 7.61 2.77
C LEU A 138 1.41 6.93 3.97
N ALA A 139 1.15 5.64 3.89
CA ALA A 139 0.39 4.93 4.91
C ALA A 139 1.08 4.96 6.28
N GLY A 140 2.41 4.84 6.32
CA GLY A 140 3.20 4.97 7.56
C GLY A 140 3.05 6.35 8.20
N ASP A 141 3.33 7.41 7.41
CA ASP A 141 3.18 8.80 7.89
C ASP A 141 1.75 9.10 8.36
N ALA A 142 0.73 8.54 7.67
CA ALA A 142 -0.66 8.69 8.05
C ALA A 142 -1.01 7.91 9.33
N ALA A 143 -0.38 6.75 9.57
CA ALA A 143 -0.53 5.97 10.79
C ALA A 143 -0.04 6.76 12.00
N ASP A 144 1.13 7.38 11.89
CA ASP A 144 1.72 8.21 12.95
C ASP A 144 0.77 9.36 13.32
N LEU A 145 0.20 10.05 12.33
CA LEU A 145 -0.78 11.11 12.58
C LEU A 145 -2.06 10.59 13.25
N LEU A 146 -2.56 9.42 12.82
CA LEU A 146 -3.77 8.82 13.41
C LEU A 146 -3.58 8.40 14.86
N TYR A 147 -2.36 8.08 15.25
CA TYR A 147 -2.02 7.81 16.65
C TYR A 147 -2.07 9.09 17.50
N GLU A 148 -1.71 10.26 16.92
CA GLU A 148 -1.71 11.55 17.61
C GLU A 148 -3.12 12.18 17.73
N GLY A 149 -4.02 11.96 16.74
CA GLY A 149 -5.33 12.59 16.76
C GLY A 149 -6.17 12.43 15.49
N ALA A 150 -7.14 13.32 15.32
CA ALA A 150 -8.04 13.30 14.18
C ALA A 150 -7.33 13.79 12.90
N VAL A 151 -7.33 12.95 11.87
CA VAL A 151 -6.65 13.23 10.59
C VAL A 151 -7.68 13.54 9.51
N THR A 152 -7.49 14.69 8.86
CA THR A 152 -8.20 15.07 7.64
C THR A 152 -7.22 15.26 6.50
N ALA A 153 -7.71 15.24 5.27
CA ALA A 153 -6.91 15.56 4.10
C ALA A 153 -7.72 16.38 3.09
N THR A 154 -7.04 17.07 2.21
CA THR A 154 -7.64 17.68 1.03
C THR A 154 -6.94 17.18 -0.22
N ILE A 155 -7.71 16.93 -1.29
CA ILE A 155 -7.17 16.53 -2.58
C ILE A 155 -7.34 17.69 -3.56
N ASP A 156 -6.22 18.21 -4.07
CA ASP A 156 -6.15 19.17 -5.16
C ASP A 156 -5.96 18.39 -6.47
N MET A 157 -6.96 18.44 -7.35
CA MET A 157 -6.94 17.75 -8.64
C MET A 157 -6.09 18.47 -9.69
N PHE A 158 -5.75 19.74 -9.47
CA PHE A 158 -5.01 20.58 -10.41
C PHE A 158 -3.84 21.30 -9.72
N PRO A 159 -2.88 20.57 -9.14
CA PRO A 159 -1.84 21.16 -8.29
C PRO A 159 -0.87 22.08 -9.07
N GLY A 160 -0.79 21.94 -10.39
CA GLY A 160 0.00 22.79 -11.26
C GLY A 160 -0.70 24.08 -11.71
N LYS A 161 -1.95 24.29 -11.32
CA LYS A 161 -2.77 25.45 -11.73
C LYS A 161 -3.20 26.24 -10.52
N ASP A 162 -3.00 27.55 -10.55
CA ASP A 162 -3.61 28.43 -9.57
C ASP A 162 -5.11 28.67 -9.87
N ILE A 163 -5.77 29.37 -8.97
CA ILE A 163 -7.20 29.64 -9.07
C ILE A 163 -7.54 30.44 -10.33
N GLY A 164 -6.68 31.41 -10.69
CA GLY A 164 -6.89 32.26 -11.86
C GLY A 164 -6.79 31.49 -13.18
N ILE A 165 -5.79 30.64 -13.30
CA ILE A 165 -5.59 29.76 -14.48
C ILE A 165 -6.79 28.81 -14.62
N LEU A 166 -7.23 28.19 -13.51
CA LEU A 166 -8.36 27.26 -13.56
C LEU A 166 -9.69 27.97 -13.87
N ASP A 167 -9.90 29.21 -13.39
CA ASP A 167 -11.08 30.00 -13.77
C ASP A 167 -11.08 30.34 -15.27
N GLN A 168 -9.92 30.73 -15.84
CA GLN A 168 -9.80 30.98 -17.26
C GLN A 168 -10.10 29.72 -18.10
N GLU A 169 -9.61 28.56 -17.68
CA GLU A 169 -9.92 27.29 -18.35
C GLU A 169 -11.40 26.93 -18.27
N LEU A 170 -12.07 27.15 -17.13
CA LEU A 170 -13.50 26.94 -16.97
C LEU A 170 -14.30 27.89 -17.85
N VAL A 171 -13.92 29.18 -17.94
CA VAL A 171 -14.55 30.14 -18.84
C VAL A 171 -14.42 29.70 -20.27
N ALA A 172 -13.22 29.33 -20.73
CA ALA A 172 -13.00 28.84 -22.08
C ALA A 172 -13.79 27.54 -22.39
N LEU A 173 -13.85 26.62 -21.43
CA LEU A 173 -14.67 25.41 -21.53
C LEU A 173 -16.14 25.74 -21.68
N PHE A 174 -16.68 26.69 -20.90
CA PHE A 174 -18.08 27.08 -20.93
C PHE A 174 -18.42 27.85 -22.22
N ASP A 175 -17.53 28.72 -22.67
CA ASP A 175 -17.70 29.45 -23.94
C ASP A 175 -17.74 28.53 -25.16
N SER A 176 -16.93 27.47 -25.17
CA SER A 176 -16.95 26.47 -26.24
C SER A 176 -18.16 25.51 -26.17
N ASN A 177 -18.89 25.49 -25.04
CA ASN A 177 -19.99 24.55 -24.78
C ASN A 177 -21.28 25.25 -24.36
N LYS A 178 -21.54 26.49 -24.73
CA LYS A 178 -22.60 27.41 -24.20
C LYS A 178 -23.99 26.78 -23.97
N ASN A 179 -24.38 25.86 -24.79
CA ASN A 179 -25.69 25.21 -24.73
C ASN A 179 -25.72 23.88 -23.96
N LYS A 180 -24.55 23.37 -23.53
CA LYS A 180 -24.47 22.12 -22.75
C LYS A 180 -24.88 22.37 -21.29
N LEU A 181 -25.38 21.32 -20.67
CA LEU A 181 -25.57 21.30 -19.20
C LEU A 181 -24.22 21.26 -18.52
N LEU A 182 -24.14 21.86 -17.32
CA LEU A 182 -22.90 21.93 -16.54
C LEU A 182 -22.26 20.54 -16.32
N ARG A 183 -23.07 19.53 -15.94
CA ARG A 183 -22.58 18.16 -15.75
C ARG A 183 -21.93 17.60 -17.02
N ASN A 184 -22.44 17.90 -18.21
CA ASN A 184 -21.90 17.42 -19.47
C ASN A 184 -20.64 18.18 -19.90
N ALA A 185 -20.52 19.44 -19.53
CA ALA A 185 -19.32 20.23 -19.81
C ALA A 185 -18.16 19.82 -18.88
N LEU A 186 -18.43 19.63 -17.59
CA LEU A 186 -17.41 19.24 -16.61
C LEU A 186 -16.77 17.88 -16.90
N SER A 187 -17.46 16.96 -17.58
CA SER A 187 -16.87 15.67 -17.98
C SER A 187 -15.69 15.79 -18.96
N GLN A 188 -15.43 16.97 -19.51
CA GLN A 188 -14.25 17.27 -20.32
C GLN A 188 -13.05 17.72 -19.48
N LEU A 189 -13.26 18.08 -18.22
CA LEU A 189 -12.23 18.57 -17.32
C LEU A 189 -11.87 17.56 -16.22
N ILE A 190 -12.85 16.79 -15.74
CA ILE A 190 -12.72 15.80 -14.68
C ILE A 190 -13.27 14.45 -15.13
N PRO A 191 -12.92 13.33 -14.47
CA PRO A 191 -13.48 12.02 -14.81
C PRO A 191 -15.02 12.06 -14.86
N SER A 192 -15.62 11.58 -15.92
CA SER A 192 -17.07 11.64 -16.12
C SER A 192 -17.85 10.93 -15.01
N SER A 193 -17.31 9.84 -14.45
CA SER A 193 -17.87 9.14 -13.31
C SER A 193 -17.93 9.99 -12.03
N ALA A 194 -17.06 11.00 -11.91
CA ALA A 194 -16.93 11.82 -10.71
C ALA A 194 -17.82 13.07 -10.72
N VAL A 195 -18.34 13.48 -11.88
CA VAL A 195 -19.05 14.75 -12.05
C VAL A 195 -20.25 14.86 -11.11
N GLU A 196 -21.11 13.85 -11.09
CA GLU A 196 -22.35 13.88 -10.26
C GLU A 196 -22.02 13.87 -8.77
N GLU A 197 -21.06 13.04 -8.35
CA GLU A 197 -20.67 12.96 -6.94
C GLU A 197 -19.99 14.24 -6.47
N PHE A 198 -19.19 14.91 -7.32
CA PHE A 198 -18.56 16.19 -6.96
C PHE A 198 -19.58 17.34 -6.92
N LEU A 199 -20.52 17.39 -7.85
CA LEU A 199 -21.59 18.38 -7.83
C LEU A 199 -22.50 18.20 -6.60
N ALA A 200 -22.71 16.96 -6.13
CA ALA A 200 -23.46 16.70 -4.91
C ALA A 200 -22.79 17.27 -3.64
N LEU A 201 -21.47 17.52 -3.66
CA LEU A 201 -20.75 18.19 -2.56
C LEU A 201 -21.04 19.71 -2.50
N VAL A 202 -21.55 20.28 -3.58
CA VAL A 202 -21.87 21.71 -3.70
C VAL A 202 -23.33 21.93 -4.11
N PRO A 203 -24.29 21.60 -3.24
CA PRO A 203 -25.73 21.56 -3.57
C PRO A 203 -26.32 22.90 -4.00
N LYS A 204 -25.58 24.00 -3.83
CA LYS A 204 -25.97 25.33 -4.32
C LYS A 204 -25.89 25.43 -5.84
N ILE A 205 -25.18 24.55 -6.50
CA ILE A 205 -24.97 24.54 -7.95
C ILE A 205 -25.91 23.50 -8.56
N ASN A 206 -26.79 23.95 -9.48
CA ASN A 206 -27.67 23.04 -10.19
C ASN A 206 -26.92 22.36 -11.36
N PRO A 207 -26.75 21.01 -11.37
CA PRO A 207 -26.08 20.27 -12.44
C PRO A 207 -26.69 20.47 -13.84
N ASP A 208 -27.98 20.79 -13.91
CA ASP A 208 -28.75 20.95 -15.12
C ASP A 208 -28.76 22.39 -15.66
N THR A 209 -28.05 23.30 -15.02
CA THR A 209 -27.86 24.67 -15.53
C THR A 209 -27.04 24.62 -16.82
N LYS A 210 -27.47 25.39 -17.82
CA LYS A 210 -26.64 25.60 -19.03
C LYS A 210 -25.39 26.41 -18.66
N VAL A 211 -24.23 26.04 -19.19
CA VAL A 211 -22.94 26.62 -18.75
C VAL A 211 -22.84 28.13 -18.96
N HIS A 212 -23.55 28.69 -19.97
CA HIS A 212 -23.59 30.15 -20.18
C HIS A 212 -24.29 30.91 -19.04
N SER A 213 -25.10 30.25 -18.20
CA SER A 213 -25.79 30.83 -17.06
C SER A 213 -25.05 30.62 -15.74
N VAL A 214 -23.92 29.90 -15.73
CA VAL A 214 -23.10 29.67 -14.54
C VAL A 214 -22.41 30.97 -14.15
N THR A 215 -22.67 31.44 -12.95
CA THR A 215 -22.13 32.70 -12.42
C THR A 215 -20.65 32.60 -12.06
N LYS A 216 -20.00 33.73 -11.85
CA LYS A 216 -18.61 33.78 -11.37
C LYS A 216 -18.47 33.15 -9.98
N GLU A 217 -19.47 33.35 -9.12
CA GLU A 217 -19.53 32.80 -7.78
C GLU A 217 -19.62 31.26 -7.81
N GLU A 218 -20.48 30.72 -8.68
CA GLU A 218 -20.59 29.25 -8.87
C GLU A 218 -19.31 28.65 -9.42
N ARG A 219 -18.65 29.32 -10.41
CA ARG A 219 -17.34 28.87 -10.87
C ARG A 219 -16.30 28.87 -9.76
N ARG A 220 -16.30 29.89 -8.89
CA ARG A 220 -15.39 29.93 -7.74
C ARG A 220 -15.63 28.76 -6.80
N ILE A 221 -16.88 28.42 -6.50
CA ILE A 221 -17.22 27.27 -5.66
C ILE A 221 -16.70 25.96 -6.29
N LEU A 222 -16.85 25.78 -7.61
CA LEU A 222 -16.32 24.62 -8.32
C LEU A 222 -14.79 24.54 -8.24
N ILE A 223 -14.10 25.67 -8.42
CA ILE A 223 -12.65 25.74 -8.34
C ILE A 223 -12.17 25.40 -6.93
N ASP A 224 -12.79 25.98 -5.91
CA ASP A 224 -12.43 25.70 -4.51
C ASP A 224 -12.64 24.20 -4.18
N LEU A 225 -13.71 23.59 -4.71
CA LEU A 225 -13.93 22.16 -4.58
C LEU A 225 -12.84 21.34 -5.27
N PHE A 226 -12.51 21.64 -6.52
CA PHE A 226 -11.49 20.91 -7.29
C PHE A 226 -10.07 21.08 -6.74
N LYS A 227 -9.82 22.19 -6.05
CA LYS A 227 -8.56 22.49 -5.36
C LYS A 227 -8.49 21.92 -3.94
N GLY A 228 -9.62 21.45 -3.40
CA GLY A 228 -9.69 21.03 -2.01
C GLY A 228 -10.81 20.02 -1.71
N LEU A 229 -10.88 18.91 -2.46
CA LEU A 229 -11.83 17.84 -2.15
C LEU A 229 -11.58 17.33 -0.72
N PRO A 230 -12.60 17.41 0.17
CA PRO A 230 -12.41 17.07 1.57
C PRO A 230 -12.38 15.56 1.80
N VAL A 231 -11.50 15.12 2.68
CA VAL A 231 -11.35 13.70 3.07
C VAL A 231 -11.09 13.61 4.57
N THR A 232 -11.79 12.72 5.23
CA THR A 232 -11.56 12.35 6.64
C THR A 232 -10.95 10.95 6.68
N ILE A 233 -9.71 10.85 7.14
CA ILE A 233 -9.04 9.55 7.29
C ILE A 233 -9.58 8.88 8.55
N SER A 234 -10.17 7.71 8.40
CA SER A 234 -10.75 6.97 9.53
C SER A 234 -9.83 5.86 10.06
N GLY A 235 -8.79 5.51 9.33
CA GLY A 235 -7.82 4.49 9.72
C GLY A 235 -7.04 3.95 8.52
N LEU A 236 -6.16 2.99 8.80
CA LEU A 236 -5.52 2.16 7.80
C LEU A 236 -6.34 0.88 7.61
N MET A 237 -6.28 0.31 6.40
CA MET A 237 -6.77 -1.05 6.19
C MET A 237 -5.83 -2.05 6.88
N GLY A 238 -6.38 -3.16 7.37
CA GLY A 238 -5.60 -4.17 8.10
C GLY A 238 -4.65 -5.00 7.24
N MET A 239 -3.96 -5.96 7.87
CA MET A 239 -2.95 -6.85 7.25
C MET A 239 -3.47 -7.57 5.99
N SER A 240 -4.75 -7.92 5.94
CA SER A 240 -5.38 -8.55 4.76
C SER A 240 -5.42 -7.65 3.51
N ARG A 241 -5.11 -6.37 3.64
CA ARG A 241 -5.05 -5.38 2.56
C ARG A 241 -3.67 -4.73 2.42
N ALA A 242 -2.76 -5.03 3.33
CA ALA A 242 -1.39 -4.54 3.25
C ALA A 242 -0.65 -5.25 2.11
N VAL A 243 0.06 -4.48 1.29
CA VAL A 243 0.95 -5.05 0.27
C VAL A 243 2.16 -5.67 0.94
N VAL A 244 2.69 -5.00 1.97
CA VAL A 244 3.76 -5.47 2.84
C VAL A 244 3.51 -4.99 4.27
N ALA A 245 4.18 -5.63 5.23
CA ALA A 245 4.31 -5.17 6.60
C ALA A 245 5.77 -4.80 6.87
N ASP A 246 6.01 -3.74 7.63
CA ASP A 246 7.32 -3.46 8.22
C ASP A 246 7.43 -4.21 9.55
N GLY A 247 8.65 -4.44 9.98
CA GLY A 247 8.98 -5.29 11.10
C GLY A 247 9.72 -6.55 10.65
N GLY A 248 10.11 -7.38 11.60
CA GLY A 248 10.86 -8.61 11.35
C GLY A 248 12.14 -8.71 12.16
N VAL A 249 13.02 -9.59 11.74
CA VAL A 249 14.29 -9.86 12.42
C VAL A 249 15.26 -8.71 12.24
N SER A 250 15.87 -8.28 13.36
CA SER A 250 16.91 -7.26 13.36
C SER A 250 18.05 -7.60 12.40
N LEU A 251 18.36 -6.69 11.49
CA LEU A 251 19.44 -6.85 10.51
C LEU A 251 20.82 -6.98 11.14
N THR A 252 20.98 -6.51 12.38
CA THR A 252 22.23 -6.66 13.13
C THR A 252 22.53 -8.12 13.49
N GLU A 253 21.51 -8.98 13.50
CA GLU A 253 21.57 -10.40 13.84
C GLU A 253 21.67 -11.32 12.63
N VAL A 254 21.71 -10.75 11.41
CA VAL A 254 21.88 -11.48 10.14
C VAL A 254 23.09 -10.94 9.41
N ASP A 255 23.88 -11.82 8.81
CA ASP A 255 24.93 -11.42 7.87
C ASP A 255 24.29 -11.16 6.50
N MET A 256 24.16 -9.90 6.13
CA MET A 256 23.50 -9.46 4.90
C MET A 256 24.25 -9.85 3.60
N ARG A 257 25.46 -10.42 3.69
CA ARG A 257 26.20 -10.94 2.53
C ARG A 257 25.87 -12.39 2.23
N THR A 258 25.53 -13.15 3.28
CA THR A 258 25.30 -14.60 3.20
C THR A 258 23.88 -14.98 3.60
N MET A 259 23.11 -14.07 4.19
CA MET A 259 21.81 -14.28 4.83
C MET A 259 21.86 -15.20 6.07
N ARG A 260 23.04 -15.54 6.58
CA ARG A 260 23.20 -16.39 7.76
C ARG A 260 22.82 -15.67 9.05
N SER A 261 22.11 -16.37 9.90
CA SER A 261 21.89 -15.97 11.28
C SER A 261 23.24 -15.91 12.02
N LYS A 262 23.43 -14.88 12.84
CA LYS A 262 24.58 -14.78 13.77
C LYS A 262 24.33 -15.49 15.09
N LYS A 263 23.09 -15.97 15.33
CA LYS A 263 22.71 -16.70 16.56
C LYS A 263 22.59 -18.19 16.33
N ILE A 264 22.14 -18.61 15.16
CA ILE A 264 21.92 -20.02 14.81
C ILE A 264 22.82 -20.36 13.62
N SER A 265 23.77 -21.21 13.84
CA SER A 265 24.91 -21.43 12.91
C SER A 265 24.52 -21.99 11.53
N ASN A 266 23.45 -22.79 11.47
CA ASN A 266 22.97 -23.43 10.24
C ASN A 266 21.63 -22.86 9.73
N LEU A 267 21.28 -21.62 10.11
CA LEU A 267 20.05 -20.94 9.69
C LEU A 267 20.37 -19.76 8.77
N LEU A 268 19.63 -19.62 7.69
CA LEU A 268 19.56 -18.44 6.84
C LEU A 268 18.15 -17.85 6.87
N VAL A 269 18.04 -16.52 6.83
CA VAL A 269 16.78 -15.80 6.91
C VAL A 269 16.61 -14.90 5.67
N THR A 270 15.46 -14.95 5.01
CA THR A 270 15.25 -14.27 3.72
C THR A 270 13.93 -13.53 3.62
N GLY A 271 13.85 -12.63 2.68
CA GLY A 271 12.60 -11.97 2.28
C GLY A 271 11.97 -11.13 3.38
N ASP A 272 10.66 -11.23 3.49
CA ASP A 272 9.83 -10.43 4.41
C ASP A 272 9.97 -10.81 5.89
N LEU A 273 10.82 -11.78 6.22
CA LEU A 273 11.23 -12.03 7.61
C LEU A 273 12.24 -11.01 8.13
N LEU A 274 12.91 -10.25 7.23
CA LEU A 274 13.91 -9.25 7.58
C LEU A 274 13.24 -7.89 7.86
N ASP A 275 13.67 -7.21 8.91
CA ASP A 275 13.21 -5.85 9.26
C ASP A 275 13.76 -4.81 8.28
N ILE A 276 13.18 -4.76 7.08
CA ILE A 276 13.58 -3.86 5.99
C ILE A 276 12.37 -3.07 5.52
N THR A 277 12.36 -1.78 5.79
CA THR A 277 11.36 -0.84 5.24
C THR A 277 11.60 -0.60 3.76
N ARG A 278 10.55 -0.66 2.95
CA ARG A 278 10.62 -0.51 1.49
C ARG A 278 9.41 0.18 0.90
N PRO A 279 9.57 0.98 -0.18
CA PRO A 279 8.43 1.60 -0.86
C PRO A 279 7.64 0.57 -1.68
N SER A 280 6.42 0.95 -2.10
CA SER A 280 5.65 0.19 -3.09
C SER A 280 6.31 0.22 -4.47
N GLY A 281 5.94 -0.71 -5.36
CA GLY A 281 6.43 -0.73 -6.74
C GLY A 281 7.42 -1.85 -7.07
N GLY A 282 7.26 -3.04 -6.47
CA GLY A 282 8.05 -4.23 -6.82
C GLY A 282 9.31 -4.42 -5.99
N TYR A 283 9.66 -3.50 -5.09
CA TYR A 283 10.85 -3.61 -4.24
C TYR A 283 10.83 -4.85 -3.34
N SER A 284 9.64 -5.25 -2.84
CA SER A 284 9.51 -6.48 -2.04
C SER A 284 9.90 -7.72 -2.83
N LEU A 285 9.45 -7.86 -4.09
CA LEU A 285 9.84 -8.98 -4.95
C LEU A 285 11.35 -8.98 -5.21
N GLN A 286 11.94 -7.81 -5.48
CA GLN A 286 13.38 -7.70 -5.69
C GLN A 286 14.17 -8.10 -4.43
N LEU A 287 13.70 -7.70 -3.25
CA LEU A 287 14.28 -8.10 -1.98
C LEU A 287 14.23 -9.62 -1.79
N CYS A 288 13.06 -10.23 -2.00
CA CYS A 288 12.89 -11.68 -1.88
C CYS A 288 13.82 -12.44 -2.83
N TRP A 289 13.93 -12.01 -4.09
CA TRP A 289 14.81 -12.64 -5.07
C TRP A 289 16.29 -12.48 -4.71
N THR A 290 16.70 -11.28 -4.29
CA THR A 290 18.08 -11.00 -3.92
C THR A 290 18.49 -11.81 -2.69
N THR A 291 17.70 -11.79 -1.62
CA THR A 291 18.02 -12.50 -0.37
C THR A 291 17.91 -14.02 -0.55
N GLY A 292 16.93 -14.50 -1.31
CA GLY A 292 16.80 -15.91 -1.65
C GLY A 292 17.98 -16.43 -2.47
N TYR A 293 18.43 -15.66 -3.48
CA TYR A 293 19.62 -16.00 -4.26
C TYR A 293 20.88 -16.03 -3.39
N LEU A 294 21.09 -15.03 -2.53
CA LEU A 294 22.22 -14.98 -1.62
C LEU A 294 22.20 -16.16 -0.64
N ALA A 295 21.04 -16.49 -0.08
CA ALA A 295 20.90 -17.65 0.79
C ALA A 295 21.25 -18.95 0.06
N GLY A 296 20.64 -19.21 -1.10
CA GLY A 296 20.89 -20.42 -1.88
C GLY A 296 22.34 -20.58 -2.36
N LYS A 297 23.07 -19.47 -2.54
CA LYS A 297 24.51 -19.51 -2.91
C LYS A 297 25.41 -19.83 -1.72
N ASN A 298 24.93 -19.65 -0.49
CA ASN A 298 25.74 -19.78 0.73
C ASN A 298 25.31 -20.93 1.64
N VAL A 299 24.55 -21.91 1.13
CA VAL A 299 24.21 -23.16 1.82
C VAL A 299 25.40 -24.09 1.91
#